data_b5f25efd05c6aad776c43283d5837781
#
_entry.id   b5f25efd05c6aad776c43283d5837781
#
_cell.length_a   1.000
_cell.length_b   1.000
_cell.length_c   1.000
_cell.angle_alpha   90.00
_cell.angle_beta   90.00
_cell.angle_gamma   90.00
#
_symmetry.space_group_name_H-M   'P 1'
#
loop_
_entity.id
_entity.type
_entity.pdbx_description
1 polymer ?
#
loop_
_entity_poly.entity_id
_entity_poly.type
_entity_poly.pdbx_seq_one_letter_code
_entity_poly.pdbx_strand_id
1 'polypeptide(L)'
;MTVYGSHEGVGEGVLASGTGSAGLSGMEPVTLEISGKHWTFNSLKDLMGKASPMRSGDVTAGCAASCDEELVAAQMLLADVPLAQFLEEPLIPYEKDEVTRLIVDTHDVAAFTPVKNLSVGAFRDWLLRYETDEQTLAALAPGLTPEMVAAVSKICANQDLILIASKCRVVTAFRDTIGLRGRLSTRLQPNHATDDLKGIAASMLEGLLYGCGDAVIGINPATDSVPMMQELLKLIDELIHRYHIPTQSCVLAHVTNALEVMRAGTPVDLVFQSIAGTEIANGVFGVNLGILQETYDAALSLKRGTVGQNVMYFETGQGSALSGRGDWGVDMQTCEARAYAVARKFKPLLVNTVVGFIGPEYLYDGKQIIRAGLEDHFCGKLL
;
A
#
# COMPACT_ATOMS: atom_id res chain seq x y z
N MET A 1 49.88 -14.84 2.31
CA MET A 1 50.85 -13.73 2.14
C MET A 1 49.99 -12.52 1.77
N THR A 2 49.42 -11.88 2.78
CA THR A 2 49.73 -10.58 3.38
C THR A 2 49.91 -9.48 2.31
N VAL A 3 49.02 -8.46 2.32
CA VAL A 3 49.21 -7.21 3.05
C VAL A 3 47.89 -6.45 3.19
N TYR A 4 47.56 -6.10 4.42
CA TYR A 4 46.59 -5.07 4.81
C TYR A 4 47.21 -3.68 4.61
N GLY A 5 46.45 -2.74 4.07
CA GLY A 5 46.74 -1.31 4.06
C GLY A 5 45.59 -0.56 4.73
N SER A 6 45.81 -0.07 5.92
CA SER A 6 44.95 0.83 6.67
C SER A 6 44.97 2.22 6.06
N HIS A 7 43.80 2.82 5.81
CA HIS A 7 43.67 4.28 5.73
C HIS A 7 42.56 4.74 6.66
N GLU A 8 43.02 5.36 7.75
CA GLU A 8 42.21 6.27 8.54
C GLU A 8 42.02 7.58 7.76
N GLY A 9 40.82 8.07 7.71
CA GLY A 9 40.47 9.35 7.16
C GLY A 9 39.11 9.77 7.68
N VAL A 10 39.12 10.33 8.92
CA VAL A 10 37.92 10.95 9.54
C VAL A 10 37.66 12.27 8.81
N GLY A 11 36.56 12.31 8.07
CA GLY A 11 36.00 13.58 7.55
C GLY A 11 35.01 14.16 8.56
N GLU A 12 35.37 15.26 9.19
CA GLU A 12 34.51 16.02 10.10
C GLU A 12 33.29 16.56 9.35
N GLY A 13 32.10 16.13 9.79
CA GLY A 13 30.83 16.70 9.33
C GLY A 13 30.65 18.11 9.89
N VAL A 14 30.46 19.08 9.02
CA VAL A 14 30.11 20.45 9.38
C VAL A 14 28.70 20.50 9.91
N LEU A 15 28.56 20.63 11.22
CA LEU A 15 27.31 21.00 11.89
C LEU A 15 27.08 22.51 11.68
N ALA A 16 26.10 22.84 10.88
CA ALA A 16 25.58 24.21 10.78
C ALA A 16 24.70 24.51 12.00
N SER A 17 25.14 25.41 12.87
CA SER A 17 24.37 26.00 13.96
C SER A 17 23.51 27.14 13.41
N GLY A 18 22.19 26.93 13.33
CA GLY A 18 21.22 28.00 13.02
C GLY A 18 20.17 28.10 14.12
N THR A 19 20.24 29.16 14.93
CA THR A 19 19.19 29.56 15.86
C THR A 19 18.17 30.44 15.14
N GLY A 20 16.89 30.09 15.23
CA GLY A 20 15.85 31.13 15.05
C GLY A 20 14.56 30.75 14.34
N SER A 21 13.49 30.92 15.10
CA SER A 21 12.06 31.10 14.73
C SER A 21 11.24 29.86 14.29
N ALA A 22 10.26 29.58 15.14
CA ALA A 22 9.18 28.61 14.90
C ALA A 22 8.24 29.10 13.77
N GLY A 23 8.52 28.60 12.57
CA GLY A 23 7.63 28.50 11.43
C GLY A 23 7.88 27.13 10.86
N LEU A 24 6.88 26.44 10.35
CA LEU A 24 7.01 25.18 9.65
C LEU A 24 8.03 25.34 8.50
N SER A 25 9.31 25.15 8.78
CA SER A 25 10.37 25.22 7.78
C SER A 25 10.52 23.83 7.20
N GLY A 26 10.11 23.64 5.93
CA GLY A 26 10.44 22.45 5.15
C GLY A 26 11.96 22.22 5.10
N MET A 27 12.36 21.05 4.63
CA MET A 27 13.77 20.70 4.45
C MET A 27 14.49 21.79 3.63
N GLU A 28 15.62 22.30 4.15
CA GLU A 28 16.49 23.19 3.37
C GLU A 28 16.97 22.46 2.10
N PRO A 29 17.16 23.16 0.97
CA PRO A 29 17.68 22.56 -0.24
C PRO A 29 19.00 21.83 0.02
N VAL A 30 19.07 20.56 -0.38
CA VAL A 30 20.26 19.71 -0.23
C VAL A 30 20.89 19.46 -1.59
N THR A 31 22.22 19.47 -1.64
CA THR A 31 22.97 19.28 -2.87
C THR A 31 24.03 18.22 -2.71
N LEU A 32 24.17 17.35 -3.72
CA LEU A 32 25.23 16.36 -3.82
C LEU A 32 25.92 16.48 -5.17
N GLU A 33 27.25 16.41 -5.16
CA GLU A 33 28.07 16.33 -6.39
C GLU A 33 28.35 14.88 -6.74
N ILE A 34 28.02 14.50 -7.96
CA ILE A 34 28.41 13.20 -8.53
C ILE A 34 29.06 13.44 -9.89
N SER A 35 30.29 12.94 -10.08
CA SER A 35 31.03 13.04 -11.35
C SER A 35 31.13 14.47 -11.89
N GLY A 36 31.33 15.47 -11.00
CA GLY A 36 31.45 16.88 -11.37
C GLY A 36 30.13 17.57 -11.70
N LYS A 37 29.00 16.93 -11.48
CA LYS A 37 27.67 17.52 -11.61
C LYS A 37 27.04 17.72 -10.23
N HIS A 38 26.41 18.86 -10.00
CA HIS A 38 25.68 19.15 -8.78
C HIS A 38 24.18 18.84 -8.96
N TRP A 39 23.64 18.06 -8.04
CA TRP A 39 22.23 17.71 -7.98
C TRP A 39 21.62 18.34 -6.74
N THR A 40 20.61 19.21 -6.90
CA THR A 40 19.97 19.94 -5.82
C THR A 40 18.51 19.53 -5.71
N PHE A 41 18.07 19.19 -4.49
CA PHE A 41 16.70 18.82 -4.17
C PHE A 41 16.11 19.86 -3.21
N ASN A 42 14.96 20.42 -3.57
CA ASN A 42 14.42 21.63 -2.93
C ASN A 42 13.45 21.36 -1.78
N SER A 43 13.03 20.11 -1.59
CA SER A 43 12.11 19.69 -0.54
C SER A 43 12.19 18.19 -0.33
N LEU A 44 11.65 17.71 0.80
CA LEU A 44 11.52 16.27 1.04
C LEU A 44 10.70 15.57 -0.05
N LYS A 45 9.64 16.20 -0.54
CA LYS A 45 8.82 15.67 -1.64
C LYS A 45 9.60 15.54 -2.95
N ASP A 46 10.39 16.55 -3.33
CA ASP A 46 11.24 16.52 -4.52
C ASP A 46 12.28 15.40 -4.40
N LEU A 47 12.95 15.29 -3.25
CA LEU A 47 13.91 14.24 -2.95
C LEU A 47 13.28 12.83 -3.04
N MET A 48 12.09 12.66 -2.48
CA MET A 48 11.35 11.39 -2.52
C MET A 48 10.98 10.98 -3.94
N GLY A 49 10.50 11.92 -4.75
CA GLY A 49 10.16 11.67 -6.15
C GLY A 49 11.38 11.26 -6.98
N LYS A 50 12.48 12.00 -6.86
CA LYS A 50 13.73 11.74 -7.58
C LYS A 50 14.43 10.44 -7.14
N ALA A 51 14.26 10.03 -5.88
CA ALA A 51 14.80 8.77 -5.37
C ALA A 51 14.00 7.53 -5.80
N SER A 52 12.81 7.70 -6.40
CA SER A 52 11.97 6.61 -6.87
C SER A 52 12.53 5.98 -8.15
N PRO A 53 12.64 4.64 -8.26
CA PRO A 53 12.95 3.99 -9.52
C PRO A 53 11.97 4.44 -10.62
N MET A 54 12.49 4.79 -11.80
CA MET A 54 11.70 5.40 -12.87
C MET A 54 10.47 4.58 -13.25
N ARG A 55 9.31 5.26 -13.30
CA ARG A 55 8.02 4.74 -13.75
C ARG A 55 7.32 5.75 -14.64
N SER A 56 6.46 5.27 -15.55
CA SER A 56 5.68 6.16 -16.42
C SER A 56 4.78 7.10 -15.62
N GLY A 57 4.25 6.65 -14.47
CA GLY A 57 3.45 7.45 -13.56
C GLY A 57 4.22 8.63 -12.97
N ASP A 58 5.46 8.40 -12.50
CA ASP A 58 6.32 9.45 -11.95
C ASP A 58 6.72 10.47 -13.02
N VAL A 59 6.96 10.01 -14.26
CA VAL A 59 7.19 10.90 -15.41
C VAL A 59 5.95 11.77 -15.69
N THR A 60 4.76 11.18 -15.67
CA THR A 60 3.50 11.88 -15.89
C THR A 60 3.21 12.89 -14.77
N ALA A 61 3.52 12.55 -13.53
CA ALA A 61 3.41 13.44 -12.37
C ALA A 61 4.48 14.54 -12.35
N GLY A 62 5.54 14.41 -13.18
CA GLY A 62 6.64 15.38 -13.26
C GLY A 62 7.62 15.30 -12.08
N CYS A 63 7.63 14.21 -11.32
CA CYS A 63 8.50 14.01 -10.15
C CYS A 63 9.63 13.01 -10.37
N ALA A 64 9.69 12.33 -11.53
CA ALA A 64 10.76 11.37 -11.85
C ALA A 64 12.14 12.04 -11.95
N ALA A 65 13.20 11.29 -11.61
CA ALA A 65 14.57 11.69 -11.91
C ALA A 65 14.77 11.83 -13.43
N SER A 66 15.59 12.78 -13.84
CA SER A 66 15.90 13.04 -15.26
C SER A 66 16.92 12.06 -15.84
N CYS A 67 17.72 11.42 -14.98
CA CYS A 67 18.73 10.43 -15.34
C CYS A 67 19.14 9.58 -14.11
N ASP A 68 19.90 8.52 -14.37
CA ASP A 68 20.36 7.60 -13.32
C ASP A 68 21.26 8.27 -12.28
N GLU A 69 22.08 9.26 -12.68
CA GLU A 69 22.93 10.00 -11.74
C GLU A 69 22.09 10.83 -10.74
N GLU A 70 21.01 11.48 -11.21
CA GLU A 70 20.07 12.19 -10.34
C GLU A 70 19.37 11.23 -9.39
N LEU A 71 18.92 10.08 -9.89
CA LEU A 71 18.31 9.02 -9.07
C LEU A 71 19.26 8.57 -7.95
N VAL A 72 20.52 8.26 -8.30
CA VAL A 72 21.52 7.82 -7.32
C VAL A 72 21.82 8.91 -6.31
N ALA A 73 21.99 10.17 -6.76
CA ALA A 73 22.19 11.31 -5.86
C ALA A 73 21.03 11.47 -4.87
N ALA A 74 19.78 11.35 -5.36
CA ALA A 74 18.61 11.42 -4.53
C ALA A 74 18.54 10.26 -3.51
N GLN A 75 18.86 9.04 -3.91
CA GLN A 75 18.89 7.88 -3.00
C GLN A 75 19.96 8.01 -1.92
N MET A 76 21.13 8.53 -2.26
CA MET A 76 22.22 8.77 -1.29
C MET A 76 21.79 9.81 -0.24
N LEU A 77 21.24 10.94 -0.67
CA LEU A 77 20.75 11.97 0.26
C LEU A 77 19.54 11.50 1.07
N LEU A 78 18.61 10.74 0.45
CA LEU A 78 17.46 10.18 1.15
C LEU A 78 17.87 9.24 2.29
N ALA A 79 18.97 8.50 2.12
CA ALA A 79 19.48 7.61 3.17
C ALA A 79 19.87 8.36 4.44
N ASP A 80 20.27 9.63 4.34
CA ASP A 80 20.67 10.48 5.47
C ASP A 80 19.50 11.25 6.10
N VAL A 81 18.31 11.26 5.47
CA VAL A 81 17.13 11.97 6.00
C VAL A 81 16.68 11.31 7.31
N PRO A 82 16.52 12.07 8.42
CA PRO A 82 15.95 11.54 9.66
C PRO A 82 14.50 11.08 9.47
N LEU A 83 14.12 9.93 10.05
CA LEU A 83 12.73 9.48 10.00
C LEU A 83 11.76 10.51 10.59
N ALA A 84 12.17 11.23 11.63
CA ALA A 84 11.35 12.28 12.24
C ALA A 84 10.97 13.40 11.27
N GLN A 85 11.79 13.67 10.22
CA GLN A 85 11.50 14.68 9.20
C GLN A 85 10.15 14.45 8.50
N PHE A 86 9.75 13.18 8.30
CA PHE A 86 8.47 12.84 7.67
C PHE A 86 7.24 13.23 8.51
N LEU A 87 7.42 13.43 9.83
CA LEU A 87 6.37 13.92 10.73
C LEU A 87 6.31 15.45 10.75
N GLU A 88 7.46 16.09 10.54
CA GLU A 88 7.59 17.56 10.54
C GLU A 88 7.19 18.16 9.18
N GLU A 89 7.44 17.42 8.09
CA GLU A 89 7.19 17.86 6.71
C GLU A 89 6.31 16.82 5.96
N PRO A 90 4.98 16.83 6.16
CA PRO A 90 4.07 16.00 5.37
C PRO A 90 4.17 16.34 3.88
N LEU A 91 4.30 15.32 3.03
CA LEU A 91 4.44 15.51 1.56
C LEU A 91 3.21 16.16 0.92
N ILE A 92 2.04 15.97 1.51
CA ILE A 92 0.80 16.67 1.17
C ILE A 92 0.33 17.38 2.43
N PRO A 93 -0.02 18.70 2.37
CA PRO A 93 -0.43 19.46 3.54
C PRO A 93 -1.65 18.83 4.25
N TYR A 94 -1.60 18.81 5.59
CA TYR A 94 -2.64 18.26 6.47
C TYR A 94 -4.05 18.79 6.14
N GLU A 95 -4.17 20.10 5.90
CA GLU A 95 -5.45 20.76 5.66
C GLU A 95 -6.07 20.42 4.30
N LYS A 96 -5.28 19.85 3.38
CA LYS A 96 -5.66 19.65 1.98
C LYS A 96 -6.03 18.22 1.63
N ASP A 97 -5.78 17.25 2.54
CA ASP A 97 -5.91 15.83 2.18
C ASP A 97 -6.34 14.99 3.39
N GLU A 98 -7.49 14.31 3.28
CA GLU A 98 -8.01 13.48 4.36
C GLU A 98 -7.12 12.27 4.68
N VAL A 99 -6.36 11.78 3.68
CA VAL A 99 -5.42 10.67 3.90
C VAL A 99 -4.23 11.15 4.72
N THR A 100 -3.73 12.37 4.49
CA THR A 100 -2.71 12.97 5.35
C THR A 100 -3.23 13.16 6.77
N ARG A 101 -4.46 13.66 6.94
CA ARG A 101 -5.08 13.75 8.27
C ARG A 101 -5.13 12.39 8.96
N LEU A 102 -5.59 11.36 8.25
CA LEU A 102 -5.61 9.98 8.78
C LEU A 102 -4.22 9.52 9.24
N ILE A 103 -3.19 9.72 8.42
CA ILE A 103 -1.81 9.29 8.72
C ILE A 103 -1.30 9.99 9.98
N VAL A 104 -1.44 11.32 10.05
CA VAL A 104 -0.96 12.12 11.19
C VAL A 104 -1.72 11.80 12.47
N ASP A 105 -3.07 11.75 12.40
CA ASP A 105 -3.93 11.56 13.57
C ASP A 105 -3.86 10.15 14.16
N THR A 106 -3.47 9.16 13.37
CA THR A 106 -3.34 7.76 13.82
C THR A 106 -1.91 7.33 14.10
N HIS A 107 -0.93 8.22 13.95
CA HIS A 107 0.48 7.90 14.24
C HIS A 107 0.70 7.62 15.73
N ASP A 108 1.29 6.47 16.04
CA ASP A 108 1.63 6.08 17.42
C ASP A 108 3.07 6.47 17.76
N VAL A 109 3.21 7.58 18.50
CA VAL A 109 4.51 8.13 18.93
C VAL A 109 5.27 7.13 19.84
N ALA A 110 4.57 6.34 20.64
CA ALA A 110 5.22 5.37 21.52
C ALA A 110 5.80 4.20 20.71
N ALA A 111 5.05 3.70 19.74
CA ALA A 111 5.52 2.67 18.81
C ALA A 111 6.69 3.17 17.92
N PHE A 112 6.72 4.46 17.58
CA PHE A 112 7.83 5.07 16.80
C PHE A 112 9.13 5.24 17.58
N THR A 113 9.06 5.33 18.91
CA THR A 113 10.21 5.65 19.78
C THR A 113 11.48 4.84 19.50
N PRO A 114 11.44 3.51 19.25
CA PRO A 114 12.66 2.72 19.01
C PRO A 114 13.47 3.17 17.79
N VAL A 115 12.85 3.80 16.80
CA VAL A 115 13.49 4.16 15.52
C VAL A 115 13.54 5.67 15.28
N LYS A 116 12.99 6.49 16.16
CA LYS A 116 12.82 7.94 15.97
C LYS A 116 14.09 8.72 15.66
N ASN A 117 15.25 8.23 16.12
CA ASN A 117 16.54 8.87 15.94
C ASN A 117 17.34 8.30 14.75
N LEU A 118 16.74 7.38 13.99
CA LEU A 118 17.39 6.79 12.83
C LEU A 118 17.17 7.63 11.57
N SER A 119 18.17 7.65 10.69
CA SER A 119 17.95 8.05 9.30
C SER A 119 17.31 6.91 8.53
N VAL A 120 16.81 7.21 7.31
CA VAL A 120 16.23 6.21 6.40
C VAL A 120 17.20 5.05 6.15
N GLY A 121 18.50 5.34 5.94
CA GLY A 121 19.54 4.34 5.75
C GLY A 121 19.78 3.51 6.99
N ALA A 122 19.91 4.16 8.17
CA ALA A 122 20.06 3.46 9.43
C ALA A 122 18.83 2.60 9.77
N PHE A 123 17.63 3.04 9.39
CA PHE A 123 16.40 2.26 9.55
C PHE A 123 16.37 1.05 8.63
N ARG A 124 16.79 1.17 7.36
CA ARG A 124 16.99 0.01 6.49
C ARG A 124 17.90 -1.02 7.15
N ASP A 125 19.04 -0.60 7.66
CA ASP A 125 20.00 -1.50 8.30
C ASP A 125 19.44 -2.13 9.57
N TRP A 126 18.63 -1.38 10.34
CA TRP A 126 17.90 -1.90 11.50
C TRP A 126 16.88 -2.96 11.11
N LEU A 127 16.11 -2.75 10.03
CA LEU A 127 15.13 -3.71 9.50
C LEU A 127 15.82 -5.01 9.04
N LEU A 128 17.05 -4.94 8.52
CA LEU A 128 17.81 -6.09 8.05
C LEU A 128 18.43 -6.93 9.18
N ARG A 129 18.54 -6.41 10.38
CA ARG A 129 19.14 -7.14 11.52
C ARG A 129 18.41 -8.43 11.82
N TYR A 130 19.14 -9.43 12.27
CA TYR A 130 18.58 -10.72 12.67
C TYR A 130 17.60 -10.58 13.87
N GLU A 131 17.92 -9.70 14.81
CA GLU A 131 17.15 -9.43 16.02
C GLU A 131 15.84 -8.70 15.76
N THR A 132 15.70 -8.05 14.60
CA THR A 132 14.44 -7.42 14.18
C THR A 132 13.51 -8.50 13.65
N ASP A 133 12.72 -9.05 14.53
CA ASP A 133 11.81 -10.18 14.28
C ASP A 133 10.35 -9.74 13.98
N GLU A 134 9.48 -10.72 13.79
CA GLU A 134 8.05 -10.55 13.54
C GLU A 134 7.35 -9.71 14.63
N GLN A 135 7.66 -9.97 15.91
CA GLN A 135 7.00 -9.28 17.03
C GLN A 135 7.45 -7.83 17.11
N THR A 136 8.74 -7.59 16.91
CA THR A 136 9.33 -6.24 16.87
C THR A 136 8.72 -5.41 15.74
N LEU A 137 8.55 -5.99 14.54
CA LEU A 137 7.96 -5.29 13.40
C LEU A 137 6.47 -5.02 13.62
N ALA A 138 5.73 -5.97 14.15
CA ALA A 138 4.31 -5.78 14.48
C ALA A 138 4.08 -4.69 15.53
N ALA A 139 4.96 -4.60 16.54
CA ALA A 139 4.91 -3.55 17.56
C ALA A 139 5.28 -2.16 16.98
N LEU A 140 6.17 -2.11 16.00
CA LEU A 140 6.61 -0.87 15.34
C LEU A 140 5.59 -0.32 14.34
N ALA A 141 4.86 -1.19 13.63
CA ALA A 141 3.99 -0.81 12.51
C ALA A 141 3.05 0.38 12.79
N PRO A 142 2.37 0.53 13.96
CA PRO A 142 1.55 1.70 14.25
C PRO A 142 2.33 3.02 14.33
N GLY A 143 3.65 2.95 14.58
CA GLY A 143 4.55 4.11 14.63
C GLY A 143 5.16 4.49 13.29
N LEU A 144 4.90 3.74 12.21
CA LEU A 144 5.43 4.05 10.89
C LEU A 144 4.39 4.78 10.04
N THR A 145 4.83 5.88 9.40
CA THR A 145 4.04 6.49 8.33
C THR A 145 4.34 5.81 7.00
N PRO A 146 3.38 5.85 6.05
CA PRO A 146 3.59 5.33 4.71
C PRO A 146 4.80 5.93 4.00
N GLU A 147 5.04 7.22 4.22
CA GLU A 147 6.15 7.94 3.62
C GLU A 147 7.51 7.43 4.11
N MET A 148 7.65 7.11 5.41
CA MET A 148 8.85 6.49 5.98
C MET A 148 9.12 5.12 5.33
N VAL A 149 8.07 4.31 5.16
CA VAL A 149 8.18 2.96 4.58
C VAL A 149 8.51 3.05 3.09
N ALA A 150 7.87 3.97 2.34
CA ALA A 150 8.19 4.23 0.94
C ALA A 150 9.64 4.73 0.78
N ALA A 151 10.12 5.62 1.66
CA ALA A 151 11.50 6.11 1.62
C ALA A 151 12.51 4.97 1.74
N VAL A 152 12.31 4.07 2.70
CA VAL A 152 13.19 2.90 2.87
C VAL A 152 13.13 1.97 1.66
N SER A 153 11.95 1.75 1.09
CA SER A 153 11.82 0.86 -0.08
C SER A 153 12.67 1.34 -1.26
N LYS A 154 12.81 2.65 -1.47
CA LYS A 154 13.58 3.26 -2.57
C LYS A 154 15.08 3.00 -2.49
N ILE A 155 15.63 2.86 -1.28
CA ILE A 155 17.07 2.63 -1.04
C ILE A 155 17.41 1.16 -0.76
N CYS A 156 16.42 0.27 -0.71
CA CYS A 156 16.59 -1.18 -0.57
C CYS A 156 16.92 -1.84 -1.91
N ALA A 157 17.80 -2.84 -1.90
CA ALA A 157 17.89 -3.80 -3.00
C ALA A 157 16.66 -4.73 -3.01
N ASN A 158 16.40 -5.41 -4.13
CA ASN A 158 15.30 -6.36 -4.21
C ASN A 158 15.38 -7.46 -3.13
N GLN A 159 16.58 -7.95 -2.83
CA GLN A 159 16.83 -8.95 -1.80
C GLN A 159 16.49 -8.42 -0.39
N ASP A 160 16.76 -7.13 -0.14
CA ASP A 160 16.43 -6.49 1.14
C ASP A 160 14.93 -6.43 1.34
N LEU A 161 14.18 -6.02 0.30
CA LEU A 161 12.71 -5.98 0.32
C LEU A 161 12.12 -7.37 0.63
N ILE A 162 12.63 -8.42 -0.03
CA ILE A 162 12.20 -9.80 0.19
C ILE A 162 12.50 -10.24 1.62
N LEU A 163 13.73 -10.00 2.11
CA LEU A 163 14.14 -10.41 3.43
C LEU A 163 13.30 -9.75 4.53
N ILE A 164 13.12 -8.43 4.45
CA ILE A 164 12.33 -7.69 5.44
C ILE A 164 10.87 -8.14 5.39
N ALA A 165 10.25 -8.19 4.19
CA ALA A 165 8.88 -8.63 4.03
C ALA A 165 8.64 -10.07 4.52
N SER A 166 9.66 -10.95 4.45
CA SER A 166 9.56 -12.33 4.95
C SER A 166 9.46 -12.42 6.48
N LYS A 167 9.93 -11.39 7.20
CA LYS A 167 9.81 -11.28 8.66
C LYS A 167 8.43 -10.79 9.09
N CYS A 168 7.73 -10.04 8.23
CA CYS A 168 6.40 -9.51 8.53
C CYS A 168 5.34 -10.60 8.33
N ARG A 169 4.41 -10.70 9.26
CA ARG A 169 3.29 -11.62 9.18
C ARG A 169 1.98 -10.87 9.26
N VAL A 170 1.17 -11.03 8.23
CA VAL A 170 -0.20 -10.51 8.18
C VAL A 170 -1.15 -11.69 8.13
N VAL A 171 -1.93 -11.87 9.19
CA VAL A 171 -2.96 -12.92 9.30
C VAL A 171 -4.29 -12.24 9.49
N THR A 172 -5.25 -12.55 8.62
CA THR A 172 -6.59 -12.00 8.64
C THR A 172 -7.62 -13.13 8.62
N ALA A 173 -8.82 -12.88 9.10
CA ALA A 173 -9.83 -13.90 9.21
C ALA A 173 -11.25 -13.33 9.02
N PHE A 174 -12.10 -14.09 8.33
CA PHE A 174 -13.53 -13.83 8.23
C PHE A 174 -14.33 -15.13 8.33
N ARG A 175 -14.50 -15.92 7.24
CA ARG A 175 -15.07 -17.26 7.30
C ARG A 175 -14.01 -18.36 7.28
N ASP A 176 -12.81 -17.99 6.88
CA ASP A 176 -11.57 -18.77 7.05
C ASP A 176 -10.45 -17.84 7.52
N THR A 177 -9.21 -18.35 7.60
CA THR A 177 -8.02 -17.60 8.00
C THR A 177 -6.99 -17.66 6.88
N ILE A 178 -6.56 -16.49 6.39
CA ILE A 178 -5.54 -16.37 5.36
C ILE A 178 -4.25 -15.75 5.92
N GLY A 179 -3.12 -15.90 5.18
CA GLY A 179 -1.81 -15.40 5.61
C GLY A 179 -1.06 -16.32 6.58
N LEU A 180 -1.54 -17.54 6.81
CA LEU A 180 -0.85 -18.53 7.64
C LEU A 180 0.47 -18.98 6.98
N ARG A 181 1.52 -19.16 7.80
CA ARG A 181 2.84 -19.52 7.32
C ARG A 181 2.84 -20.83 6.54
N GLY A 182 3.47 -20.82 5.36
CA GLY A 182 3.57 -21.99 4.48
C GLY A 182 2.28 -22.35 3.77
N ARG A 183 1.26 -21.48 3.79
CA ARG A 183 0.01 -21.66 3.05
C ARG A 183 -0.17 -20.54 2.05
N LEU A 184 -0.50 -20.89 0.82
CA LEU A 184 -1.00 -19.98 -0.20
C LEU A 184 -2.52 -20.05 -0.18
N SER A 185 -3.15 -18.91 -0.31
CA SER A 185 -4.59 -18.79 -0.51
C SER A 185 -4.85 -18.16 -1.86
N THR A 186 -5.89 -18.62 -2.55
CA THR A 186 -6.20 -18.21 -3.91
C THR A 186 -7.55 -17.54 -3.98
N ARG A 187 -7.64 -16.45 -4.74
CA ARG A 187 -8.90 -15.88 -5.18
C ARG A 187 -9.41 -16.64 -6.40
N LEU A 188 -10.65 -17.09 -6.36
CA LEU A 188 -11.37 -17.56 -7.54
C LEU A 188 -12.18 -16.42 -8.15
N GLN A 189 -11.97 -16.17 -9.45
CA GLN A 189 -12.62 -15.07 -10.17
C GLN A 189 -13.46 -15.60 -11.36
N PRO A 190 -14.66 -16.14 -11.10
CA PRO A 190 -15.51 -16.74 -12.13
C PRO A 190 -16.33 -15.68 -12.88
N ASN A 191 -15.66 -14.79 -13.62
CA ASN A 191 -16.32 -13.72 -14.37
C ASN A 191 -17.01 -14.27 -15.63
N HIS A 192 -18.07 -13.59 -16.04
CA HIS A 192 -18.76 -13.88 -17.29
C HIS A 192 -19.10 -12.58 -18.04
N ALA A 193 -18.90 -12.55 -19.36
CA ALA A 193 -19.02 -11.33 -20.16
C ALA A 193 -20.45 -10.71 -20.19
N THR A 194 -21.46 -11.48 -19.83
CA THR A 194 -22.87 -11.05 -19.78
C THR A 194 -23.54 -11.35 -18.44
N ASP A 195 -22.75 -11.61 -17.39
CA ASP A 195 -23.24 -11.99 -16.08
C ASP A 195 -24.20 -13.20 -16.06
N ASP A 196 -24.05 -14.14 -17.01
CA ASP A 196 -24.90 -15.34 -17.04
C ASP A 196 -24.63 -16.21 -15.79
N LEU A 197 -25.65 -16.32 -14.95
CA LEU A 197 -25.56 -17.02 -13.67
C LEU A 197 -25.18 -18.51 -13.82
N LYS A 198 -25.60 -19.17 -14.90
CA LYS A 198 -25.26 -20.58 -15.14
C LYS A 198 -23.80 -20.73 -15.55
N GLY A 199 -23.30 -19.85 -16.41
CA GLY A 199 -21.90 -19.78 -16.80
C GLY A 199 -20.98 -19.49 -15.60
N ILE A 200 -21.37 -18.53 -14.76
CA ILE A 200 -20.65 -18.20 -13.52
C ILE A 200 -20.66 -19.38 -12.57
N ALA A 201 -21.80 -20.04 -12.34
CA ALA A 201 -21.89 -21.20 -11.48
C ALA A 201 -20.99 -22.36 -11.98
N ALA A 202 -20.99 -22.64 -13.29
CA ALA A 202 -20.15 -23.67 -13.87
C ALA A 202 -18.66 -23.36 -13.67
N SER A 203 -18.23 -22.12 -13.99
CA SER A 203 -16.85 -21.66 -13.79
C SER A 203 -16.43 -21.69 -12.33
N MET A 204 -17.32 -21.30 -11.41
CA MET A 204 -17.09 -21.33 -9.97
C MET A 204 -16.88 -22.78 -9.48
N LEU A 205 -17.75 -23.72 -9.86
CA LEU A 205 -17.63 -25.14 -9.48
C LEU A 205 -16.36 -25.75 -10.05
N GLU A 206 -16.01 -25.46 -11.30
CA GLU A 206 -14.77 -25.92 -11.91
C GLU A 206 -13.54 -25.41 -11.14
N GLY A 207 -13.48 -24.10 -10.84
CA GLY A 207 -12.37 -23.53 -10.08
C GLY A 207 -12.23 -24.11 -8.66
N LEU A 208 -13.35 -24.36 -7.99
CA LEU A 208 -13.37 -25.00 -6.67
C LEU A 208 -12.84 -26.45 -6.75
N LEU A 209 -13.17 -27.19 -7.81
CA LEU A 209 -12.64 -28.53 -8.04
C LEU A 209 -11.11 -28.55 -8.28
N TYR A 210 -10.54 -27.45 -8.79
CA TYR A 210 -9.09 -27.27 -8.88
C TYR A 210 -8.44 -26.80 -7.56
N GLY A 211 -9.21 -26.61 -6.50
CA GLY A 211 -8.72 -26.16 -5.20
C GLY A 211 -8.47 -24.65 -5.10
N CYS A 212 -9.11 -23.87 -5.98
CA CYS A 212 -9.06 -22.40 -5.92
C CYS A 212 -10.23 -21.84 -5.09
N GLY A 213 -10.10 -20.59 -4.60
CA GLY A 213 -11.18 -19.88 -3.95
C GLY A 213 -11.20 -19.93 -2.42
N ASP A 214 -10.15 -20.44 -1.82
CA ASP A 214 -10.00 -20.46 -0.35
C ASP A 214 -9.83 -19.05 0.24
N ALA A 215 -9.17 -18.12 -0.47
CA ALA A 215 -9.12 -16.73 -0.02
C ALA A 215 -10.46 -16.02 -0.18
N VAL A 216 -11.07 -16.14 -1.36
CA VAL A 216 -12.35 -15.51 -1.70
C VAL A 216 -12.86 -16.01 -3.05
N ILE A 217 -14.18 -16.11 -3.18
CA ILE A 217 -14.85 -16.17 -4.49
C ILE A 217 -15.23 -14.73 -4.82
N GLY A 218 -14.49 -14.10 -5.75
CA GLY A 218 -14.63 -12.70 -6.09
C GLY A 218 -15.04 -12.51 -7.56
N ILE A 219 -16.21 -11.95 -7.81
CA ILE A 219 -16.73 -11.73 -9.16
C ILE A 219 -16.63 -10.26 -9.53
N ASN A 220 -16.01 -9.96 -10.69
CA ASN A 220 -16.14 -8.66 -11.33
C ASN A 220 -17.36 -8.72 -12.25
N PRO A 221 -18.49 -8.08 -11.90
CA PRO A 221 -19.67 -8.12 -12.74
C PRO A 221 -19.42 -7.34 -14.05
N ALA A 222 -20.02 -7.81 -15.15
CA ALA A 222 -19.99 -7.10 -16.42
C ALA A 222 -20.88 -5.85 -16.39
N THR A 223 -21.87 -5.83 -15.49
CA THR A 223 -22.80 -4.71 -15.31
C THR A 223 -22.72 -4.19 -13.87
N ASP A 224 -22.57 -2.87 -13.69
CA ASP A 224 -22.65 -2.22 -12.38
C ASP A 224 -24.12 -1.98 -11.99
N SER A 225 -24.81 -3.07 -11.63
CA SER A 225 -26.27 -3.10 -11.38
C SER A 225 -26.55 -3.73 -10.01
N VAL A 226 -27.29 -3.01 -9.17
CA VAL A 226 -27.71 -3.51 -7.85
C VAL A 226 -28.50 -4.82 -7.94
N PRO A 227 -29.48 -5.01 -8.85
CA PRO A 227 -30.16 -6.30 -9.02
C PRO A 227 -29.21 -7.44 -9.38
N MET A 228 -28.26 -7.22 -10.32
CA MET A 228 -27.31 -8.25 -10.71
C MET A 228 -26.38 -8.58 -9.54
N MET A 229 -25.90 -7.59 -8.81
CA MET A 229 -25.09 -7.81 -7.61
C MET A 229 -25.81 -8.68 -6.57
N GLN A 230 -27.13 -8.46 -6.39
CA GLN A 230 -27.96 -9.29 -5.48
C GLN A 230 -28.02 -10.76 -5.95
N GLU A 231 -28.27 -10.98 -7.25
CA GLU A 231 -28.35 -12.34 -7.81
C GLU A 231 -27.00 -13.08 -7.72
N LEU A 232 -25.90 -12.41 -7.99
CA LEU A 232 -24.55 -12.97 -7.87
C LEU A 232 -24.22 -13.34 -6.40
N LEU A 233 -24.50 -12.45 -5.45
CA LEU A 233 -24.26 -12.71 -4.04
C LEU A 233 -25.11 -13.89 -3.53
N LYS A 234 -26.39 -13.97 -3.91
CA LYS A 234 -27.25 -15.11 -3.55
C LYS A 234 -26.76 -16.41 -4.17
N LEU A 235 -26.31 -16.39 -5.41
CA LEU A 235 -25.74 -17.57 -6.09
C LEU A 235 -24.50 -18.09 -5.35
N ILE A 236 -23.56 -17.20 -5.01
CA ILE A 236 -22.35 -17.61 -4.29
C ILE A 236 -22.71 -18.15 -2.90
N ASP A 237 -23.57 -17.43 -2.19
CA ASP A 237 -24.03 -17.83 -0.85
C ASP A 237 -24.72 -19.20 -0.85
N GLU A 238 -25.58 -19.47 -1.84
CA GLU A 238 -26.24 -20.79 -2.01
C GLU A 238 -25.21 -21.90 -2.21
N LEU A 239 -24.22 -21.69 -3.09
CA LEU A 239 -23.19 -22.72 -3.36
C LEU A 239 -22.30 -22.95 -2.15
N ILE A 240 -21.85 -21.89 -1.47
CA ILE A 240 -21.08 -21.97 -0.24
C ILE A 240 -21.81 -22.81 0.83
N HIS A 241 -23.09 -22.53 1.05
CA HIS A 241 -23.90 -23.26 2.04
C HIS A 241 -24.20 -24.69 1.61
N ARG A 242 -24.57 -24.92 0.35
CA ARG A 242 -24.91 -26.23 -0.18
C ARG A 242 -23.76 -27.23 -0.05
N TYR A 243 -22.53 -26.77 -0.31
CA TYR A 243 -21.34 -27.63 -0.33
C TYR A 243 -20.45 -27.46 0.91
N HIS A 244 -20.88 -26.65 1.89
CA HIS A 244 -20.15 -26.37 3.13
C HIS A 244 -18.71 -25.87 2.88
N ILE A 245 -18.56 -24.94 1.94
CA ILE A 245 -17.23 -24.44 1.53
C ILE A 245 -16.74 -23.41 2.54
N PRO A 246 -15.55 -23.56 3.14
CA PRO A 246 -15.00 -22.60 4.09
C PRO A 246 -14.34 -21.42 3.33
N THR A 247 -15.15 -20.57 2.72
CA THR A 247 -14.72 -19.39 1.98
C THR A 247 -15.74 -18.25 2.15
N GLN A 248 -15.43 -17.10 1.61
CA GLN A 248 -16.27 -15.92 1.61
C GLN A 248 -16.56 -15.42 0.20
N SER A 249 -17.69 -14.75 0.05
CA SER A 249 -18.13 -14.16 -1.21
C SER A 249 -17.72 -12.69 -1.32
N CYS A 250 -17.47 -12.22 -2.54
CA CYS A 250 -17.34 -10.81 -2.87
C CYS A 250 -17.84 -10.55 -4.30
N VAL A 251 -18.68 -9.54 -4.48
CA VAL A 251 -18.93 -8.96 -5.80
C VAL A 251 -18.23 -7.62 -5.85
N LEU A 252 -17.33 -7.45 -6.82
CA LEU A 252 -16.46 -6.29 -6.93
C LEU A 252 -17.22 -5.13 -7.59
N ALA A 253 -18.14 -4.55 -6.82
CA ALA A 253 -18.95 -3.39 -7.18
C ALA A 253 -18.66 -2.26 -6.19
N HIS A 254 -19.06 -1.04 -6.54
CA HIS A 254 -18.85 0.13 -5.71
C HIS A 254 -19.52 0.00 -4.33
N VAL A 255 -18.89 0.57 -3.27
CA VAL A 255 -19.40 0.48 -1.88
C VAL A 255 -20.84 1.02 -1.72
N THR A 256 -21.27 1.98 -2.53
CA THR A 256 -22.65 2.48 -2.51
C THR A 256 -23.65 1.40 -2.92
N ASN A 257 -23.31 0.59 -3.93
CA ASN A 257 -24.14 -0.55 -4.32
C ASN A 257 -24.12 -1.63 -3.23
N ALA A 258 -22.97 -1.84 -2.60
CA ALA A 258 -22.87 -2.76 -1.45
C ALA A 258 -23.77 -2.33 -0.30
N LEU A 259 -23.81 -1.04 0.05
CA LEU A 259 -24.73 -0.49 1.06
C LEU A 259 -26.19 -0.75 0.71
N GLU A 260 -26.57 -0.56 -0.55
CA GLU A 260 -27.95 -0.77 -1.00
C GLU A 260 -28.36 -2.24 -0.90
N VAL A 261 -27.51 -3.16 -1.37
CA VAL A 261 -27.81 -4.61 -1.29
C VAL A 261 -27.82 -5.12 0.15
N MET A 262 -26.97 -4.59 1.02
CA MET A 262 -26.99 -4.92 2.46
C MET A 262 -28.28 -4.46 3.12
N ARG A 263 -28.75 -3.23 2.83
CA ARG A 263 -30.04 -2.71 3.32
C ARG A 263 -31.24 -3.54 2.82
N ALA A 264 -31.12 -4.13 1.64
CA ALA A 264 -32.14 -5.06 1.10
C ALA A 264 -32.07 -6.48 1.70
N GLY A 265 -31.16 -6.73 2.64
CA GLY A 265 -31.01 -8.04 3.30
C GLY A 265 -30.27 -9.10 2.50
N THR A 266 -29.53 -8.70 1.44
CA THR A 266 -28.72 -9.63 0.65
C THR A 266 -27.49 -10.13 1.46
N PRO A 267 -27.10 -11.40 1.33
CA PRO A 267 -25.97 -11.96 2.06
C PRO A 267 -24.64 -11.44 1.50
N VAL A 268 -24.08 -10.40 2.10
CA VAL A 268 -22.77 -9.82 1.76
C VAL A 268 -21.73 -10.31 2.77
N ASP A 269 -20.69 -11.02 2.31
CA ASP A 269 -19.55 -11.40 3.15
C ASP A 269 -18.50 -10.30 3.17
N LEU A 270 -17.88 -10.02 2.02
CA LEU A 270 -16.88 -8.97 1.89
C LEU A 270 -17.39 -7.81 1.05
N VAL A 271 -17.02 -6.62 1.46
CA VAL A 271 -17.28 -5.40 0.69
C VAL A 271 -16.01 -4.99 -0.03
N PHE A 272 -16.12 -4.83 -1.35
CA PHE A 272 -15.04 -4.38 -2.22
C PHE A 272 -15.02 -2.87 -2.38
N GLN A 273 -13.81 -2.30 -2.49
CA GLN A 273 -13.60 -0.95 -3.01
C GLN A 273 -12.17 -0.77 -3.51
N SER A 274 -12.00 -0.10 -4.64
CA SER A 274 -10.71 0.47 -5.07
C SER A 274 -10.42 1.74 -4.27
N ILE A 275 -9.21 1.84 -3.73
CA ILE A 275 -8.75 2.97 -2.92
C ILE A 275 -7.44 3.53 -3.46
N ALA A 276 -7.14 4.76 -3.09
CA ALA A 276 -5.90 5.46 -3.44
C ALA A 276 -5.30 6.18 -2.22
N GLY A 277 -4.07 6.62 -2.35
CA GLY A 277 -3.32 7.29 -1.28
C GLY A 277 -3.60 8.78 -1.11
N THR A 278 -4.63 9.34 -1.76
CA THR A 278 -4.99 10.76 -1.66
C THR A 278 -6.50 10.95 -1.70
N GLU A 279 -6.97 12.04 -1.08
CA GLU A 279 -8.39 12.43 -1.06
C GLU A 279 -8.94 12.65 -2.47
N ILE A 280 -8.19 13.35 -3.34
CA ILE A 280 -8.63 13.63 -4.71
C ILE A 280 -8.82 12.33 -5.50
N ALA A 281 -7.86 11.43 -5.46
CA ALA A 281 -7.96 10.17 -6.20
C ALA A 281 -9.09 9.28 -5.66
N ASN A 282 -9.28 9.20 -4.35
CA ASN A 282 -10.44 8.53 -3.74
C ASN A 282 -11.76 9.18 -4.18
N GLY A 283 -11.82 10.52 -4.25
CA GLY A 283 -12.98 11.26 -4.75
C GLY A 283 -13.32 10.93 -6.21
N VAL A 284 -12.31 10.71 -7.07
CA VAL A 284 -12.53 10.24 -8.45
C VAL A 284 -13.16 8.84 -8.48
N PHE A 285 -12.80 7.99 -7.52
CA PHE A 285 -13.44 6.68 -7.35
C PHE A 285 -14.81 6.75 -6.66
N GLY A 286 -15.28 7.96 -6.32
CA GLY A 286 -16.58 8.16 -5.67
C GLY A 286 -16.58 7.84 -4.19
N VAL A 287 -15.44 7.79 -3.53
CA VAL A 287 -15.33 7.42 -2.11
C VAL A 287 -14.53 8.44 -1.30
N ASN A 288 -14.76 8.42 0.01
CA ASN A 288 -14.01 9.10 1.05
C ASN A 288 -14.00 8.24 2.31
N LEU A 289 -13.25 8.63 3.32
CA LEU A 289 -13.15 7.86 4.57
C LEU A 289 -14.50 7.70 5.28
N GLY A 290 -15.42 8.67 5.14
CA GLY A 290 -16.75 8.61 5.74
C GLY A 290 -17.64 7.51 5.11
N ILE A 291 -17.69 7.45 3.78
CA ILE A 291 -18.42 6.40 3.05
C ILE A 291 -17.84 5.02 3.32
N LEU A 292 -16.50 4.91 3.36
CA LEU A 292 -15.83 3.66 3.70
C LEU A 292 -16.17 3.22 5.13
N GLN A 293 -16.23 4.16 6.09
CA GLN A 293 -16.60 3.86 7.48
C GLN A 293 -18.06 3.39 7.58
N GLU A 294 -19.00 4.09 6.93
CA GLU A 294 -20.42 3.69 6.91
C GLU A 294 -20.58 2.26 6.36
N THR A 295 -19.86 1.97 5.27
CA THR A 295 -19.95 0.66 4.61
C THR A 295 -19.32 -0.45 5.48
N TYR A 296 -18.18 -0.15 6.12
CA TYR A 296 -17.50 -1.04 7.06
C TYR A 296 -18.42 -1.41 8.24
N ASP A 297 -19.05 -0.40 8.85
CA ASP A 297 -19.96 -0.61 9.99
C ASP A 297 -21.21 -1.40 9.58
N ALA A 298 -21.76 -1.12 8.39
CA ALA A 298 -22.88 -1.88 7.83
C ALA A 298 -22.51 -3.35 7.62
N ALA A 299 -21.34 -3.62 7.03
CA ALA A 299 -20.87 -5.00 6.80
C ALA A 299 -20.64 -5.75 8.12
N LEU A 300 -20.01 -5.12 9.12
CA LEU A 300 -19.85 -5.70 10.45
C LEU A 300 -21.18 -6.05 11.12
N SER A 301 -22.22 -5.21 10.93
CA SER A 301 -23.54 -5.42 11.51
C SER A 301 -24.24 -6.69 11.02
N LEU A 302 -23.87 -7.20 9.84
CA LEU A 302 -24.39 -8.44 9.27
C LEU A 302 -23.93 -9.71 10.03
N LYS A 303 -22.82 -9.62 10.77
CA LYS A 303 -22.26 -10.71 11.61
C LYS A 303 -22.06 -12.02 10.86
N ARG A 304 -21.60 -11.96 9.61
CA ARG A 304 -21.44 -13.12 8.74
C ARG A 304 -20.10 -13.85 8.92
N GLY A 305 -19.12 -13.20 9.54
CA GLY A 305 -17.82 -13.84 9.85
C GLY A 305 -17.98 -14.97 10.86
N THR A 306 -17.34 -16.11 10.63
CA THR A 306 -17.39 -17.30 11.51
C THR A 306 -16.14 -17.46 12.37
N VAL A 307 -14.99 -16.96 11.91
CA VAL A 307 -13.70 -17.05 12.61
C VAL A 307 -13.01 -15.70 12.78
N GLY A 308 -13.54 -14.64 12.17
CA GLY A 308 -13.00 -13.29 12.25
C GLY A 308 -13.98 -12.23 11.78
N GLN A 309 -13.50 -10.98 11.70
CA GLN A 309 -14.32 -9.80 11.39
C GLN A 309 -13.69 -8.90 10.30
N ASN A 310 -12.76 -9.40 9.51
CA ASN A 310 -12.14 -8.65 8.44
C ASN A 310 -13.09 -8.62 7.22
N VAL A 311 -13.98 -7.62 7.16
CA VAL A 311 -15.11 -7.55 6.20
C VAL A 311 -14.77 -6.81 4.89
N MET A 312 -13.61 -6.16 4.80
CA MET A 312 -13.25 -5.36 3.63
C MET A 312 -12.31 -6.13 2.71
N TYR A 313 -12.48 -5.87 1.42
CA TYR A 313 -11.57 -6.25 0.35
C TYR A 313 -11.20 -4.99 -0.43
N PHE A 314 -9.96 -4.53 -0.30
CA PHE A 314 -9.50 -3.37 -1.04
C PHE A 314 -8.67 -3.76 -2.26
N GLU A 315 -8.75 -2.92 -3.28
CA GLU A 315 -7.86 -2.94 -4.42
C GLU A 315 -7.16 -1.60 -4.52
N THR A 316 -5.88 -1.62 -4.83
CA THR A 316 -5.06 -0.44 -4.99
C THR A 316 -4.00 -0.68 -6.08
N GLY A 317 -3.26 0.35 -6.45
CA GLY A 317 -2.18 0.26 -7.42
C GLY A 317 -1.50 1.61 -7.60
N GLN A 318 -0.24 1.58 -7.97
CA GLN A 318 0.63 2.75 -7.98
C GLN A 318 0.08 3.92 -8.80
N GLY A 319 -0.45 3.66 -9.99
CA GLY A 319 -1.00 4.69 -10.87
C GLY A 319 -2.36 5.26 -10.44
N SER A 320 -2.98 4.75 -9.36
CA SER A 320 -4.30 5.22 -8.88
C SER A 320 -4.31 6.70 -8.55
N ALA A 321 -3.21 7.23 -8.00
CA ALA A 321 -3.09 8.63 -7.59
C ALA A 321 -3.08 9.61 -8.76
N LEU A 322 -2.76 9.17 -9.98
CA LEU A 322 -2.85 10.00 -11.19
C LEU A 322 -4.29 10.33 -11.59
N SER A 323 -5.27 9.59 -11.07
CA SER A 323 -6.69 9.86 -11.28
C SER A 323 -7.03 11.26 -10.77
N GLY A 324 -7.62 12.08 -11.64
CA GLY A 324 -7.95 13.46 -11.31
C GLY A 324 -6.75 14.38 -11.00
N ARG A 325 -5.52 13.98 -11.35
CA ARG A 325 -4.27 14.64 -10.92
C ARG A 325 -4.17 14.72 -9.39
N GLY A 326 -4.58 13.65 -8.73
CA GLY A 326 -4.62 13.55 -7.27
C GLY A 326 -3.27 13.25 -6.63
N ASP A 327 -2.21 13.10 -7.41
CA ASP A 327 -0.86 12.75 -6.95
C ASP A 327 -0.15 13.86 -6.16
N TRP A 328 -0.57 15.13 -6.30
CA TRP A 328 0.07 16.28 -5.63
C TRP A 328 1.58 16.42 -5.93
N GLY A 329 2.08 15.84 -7.01
CA GLY A 329 3.51 15.76 -7.31
C GLY A 329 4.27 14.79 -6.39
N VAL A 330 3.57 13.89 -5.72
CA VAL A 330 4.14 12.77 -4.96
C VAL A 330 4.31 11.57 -5.90
N ASP A 331 5.39 10.85 -5.77
CA ASP A 331 5.67 9.67 -6.60
C ASP A 331 4.70 8.52 -6.35
N MET A 332 4.56 7.64 -7.35
CA MET A 332 3.56 6.59 -7.36
C MET A 332 3.76 5.55 -6.26
N GLN A 333 5.01 5.23 -5.91
CA GLN A 333 5.31 4.29 -4.83
C GLN A 333 4.88 4.86 -3.47
N THR A 334 5.15 6.13 -3.22
CA THR A 334 4.70 6.80 -1.99
C THR A 334 3.18 6.91 -1.95
N CYS A 335 2.53 7.23 -3.06
CA CYS A 335 1.07 7.24 -3.16
C CYS A 335 0.46 5.87 -2.86
N GLU A 336 1.05 4.79 -3.37
CA GLU A 336 0.61 3.42 -3.07
C GLU A 336 0.77 3.09 -1.58
N ALA A 337 1.91 3.41 -0.98
CA ALA A 337 2.10 3.22 0.47
C ALA A 337 1.05 3.99 1.29
N ARG A 338 0.65 5.18 0.86
CA ARG A 338 -0.42 5.97 1.50
C ARG A 338 -1.79 5.31 1.38
N ALA A 339 -2.07 4.59 0.29
CA ALA A 339 -3.30 3.80 0.16
C ALA A 339 -3.36 2.68 1.22
N TYR A 340 -2.21 2.08 1.57
CA TYR A 340 -2.17 1.10 2.67
C TYR A 340 -2.50 1.71 4.04
N ALA A 341 -2.27 3.00 4.28
CA ALA A 341 -2.76 3.66 5.49
C ALA A 341 -4.29 3.71 5.54
N VAL A 342 -4.96 3.95 4.39
CA VAL A 342 -6.42 3.84 4.28
C VAL A 342 -6.86 2.41 4.58
N ALA A 343 -6.23 1.42 3.94
CA ALA A 343 -6.53 0.02 4.18
C ALA A 343 -6.38 -0.37 5.66
N ARG A 344 -5.27 0.01 6.30
CA ARG A 344 -4.96 -0.29 7.71
C ARG A 344 -6.06 0.18 8.67
N LYS A 345 -6.70 1.33 8.40
CA LYS A 345 -7.81 1.84 9.21
C LYS A 345 -8.96 0.84 9.32
N PHE A 346 -9.25 0.12 8.25
CA PHE A 346 -10.40 -0.79 8.14
C PHE A 346 -10.05 -2.27 8.31
N LYS A 347 -8.77 -2.61 8.54
CA LYS A 347 -8.30 -3.99 8.76
C LYS A 347 -8.92 -4.97 7.78
N PRO A 348 -8.71 -4.84 6.46
CA PRO A 348 -9.36 -5.68 5.46
C PRO A 348 -8.96 -7.15 5.59
N LEU A 349 -9.76 -8.06 5.01
CA LEU A 349 -9.36 -9.45 4.83
C LEU A 349 -8.14 -9.54 3.90
N LEU A 350 -8.20 -8.79 2.81
CA LEU A 350 -7.10 -8.71 1.86
C LEU A 350 -7.05 -7.33 1.17
N VAL A 351 -5.85 -6.99 0.71
CA VAL A 351 -5.61 -5.90 -0.23
C VAL A 351 -5.00 -6.51 -1.48
N ASN A 352 -5.65 -6.30 -2.62
CA ASN A 352 -5.11 -6.68 -3.92
C ASN A 352 -4.37 -5.48 -4.51
N THR A 353 -3.04 -5.57 -4.62
CA THR A 353 -2.25 -4.54 -5.29
C THR A 353 -2.10 -4.88 -6.77
N VAL A 354 -2.47 -3.95 -7.63
CA VAL A 354 -2.35 -4.10 -9.08
C VAL A 354 -0.98 -3.59 -9.52
N VAL A 355 -0.18 -4.48 -10.07
CA VAL A 355 1.18 -4.18 -10.54
C VAL A 355 1.23 -4.29 -12.06
N GLY A 356 1.83 -3.29 -12.70
CA GLY A 356 2.09 -3.30 -14.14
C GLY A 356 1.23 -2.36 -14.96
N PHE A 357 -0.03 -2.23 -14.65
CA PHE A 357 -0.94 -1.32 -15.34
C PHE A 357 -2.12 -0.95 -14.46
N ILE A 358 -2.23 0.34 -14.11
CA ILE A 358 -3.38 0.90 -13.43
C ILE A 358 -3.55 2.38 -13.77
N GLY A 359 -4.76 2.76 -14.17
CA GLY A 359 -5.01 4.12 -14.63
C GLY A 359 -4.09 4.51 -15.79
N PRO A 360 -3.51 5.72 -15.79
CA PRO A 360 -2.59 6.16 -16.84
C PRO A 360 -1.15 5.64 -16.68
N GLU A 361 -0.82 4.94 -15.57
CA GLU A 361 0.49 4.33 -15.39
C GLU A 361 0.55 2.93 -16.02
N TYR A 362 1.69 2.59 -16.61
CA TYR A 362 2.07 1.23 -16.94
C TYR A 362 3.58 1.04 -16.76
N LEU A 363 4.02 -0.20 -16.59
CA LEU A 363 5.41 -0.56 -16.42
C LEU A 363 5.93 -1.21 -17.70
N TYR A 364 7.11 -0.76 -18.16
CA TYR A 364 7.61 -1.05 -19.52
C TYR A 364 8.19 -2.45 -19.67
N ASP A 365 8.73 -3.03 -18.59
CA ASP A 365 9.41 -4.31 -18.65
C ASP A 365 9.27 -5.13 -17.36
N GLY A 366 9.73 -6.39 -17.44
CA GLY A 366 9.66 -7.31 -16.29
C GLY A 366 10.48 -6.86 -15.08
N LYS A 367 11.55 -6.06 -15.25
CA LYS A 367 12.34 -5.56 -14.12
C LYS A 367 11.56 -4.52 -13.33
N GLN A 368 10.90 -3.60 -14.03
CA GLN A 368 10.02 -2.60 -13.40
C GLN A 368 8.85 -3.26 -12.69
N ILE A 369 8.21 -4.27 -13.32
CA ILE A 369 7.09 -5.02 -12.71
C ILE A 369 7.56 -5.75 -11.45
N ILE A 370 8.69 -6.46 -11.49
CA ILE A 370 9.25 -7.13 -10.31
C ILE A 370 9.57 -6.13 -9.20
N ARG A 371 10.22 -5.02 -9.53
CA ARG A 371 10.58 -4.00 -8.57
C ARG A 371 9.36 -3.39 -7.90
N ALA A 372 8.37 -2.96 -8.67
CA ALA A 372 7.13 -2.40 -8.17
C ALA A 372 6.38 -3.40 -7.28
N GLY A 373 6.23 -4.66 -7.71
CA GLY A 373 5.59 -5.69 -6.90
C GLY A 373 6.29 -5.96 -5.57
N LEU A 374 7.63 -5.96 -5.56
CA LEU A 374 8.39 -6.13 -4.32
C LEU A 374 8.23 -4.94 -3.36
N GLU A 375 8.22 -3.71 -3.88
CA GLU A 375 7.99 -2.50 -3.08
C GLU A 375 6.58 -2.46 -2.51
N ASP A 376 5.58 -2.81 -3.30
CA ASP A 376 4.18 -2.86 -2.85
C ASP A 376 3.98 -3.89 -1.75
N HIS A 377 4.49 -5.11 -1.95
CA HIS A 377 4.43 -6.15 -0.92
C HIS A 377 5.22 -5.78 0.34
N PHE A 378 6.39 -5.16 0.20
CA PHE A 378 7.16 -4.66 1.33
C PHE A 378 6.35 -3.62 2.13
N CYS A 379 5.81 -2.60 1.45
CA CYS A 379 5.02 -1.55 2.10
C CYS A 379 3.75 -2.12 2.74
N GLY A 380 2.99 -2.95 2.01
CA GLY A 380 1.74 -3.51 2.50
C GLY A 380 1.90 -4.51 3.66
N LYS A 381 3.10 -5.10 3.83
CA LYS A 381 3.38 -5.98 4.97
C LYS A 381 3.94 -5.26 6.19
N LEU A 382 4.60 -4.13 5.99
CA LEU A 382 5.21 -3.37 7.07
C LEU A 382 4.24 -2.36 7.69
N LEU A 383 3.23 -1.92 6.92
CA LEU A 383 2.16 -1.01 7.34
C LEU A 383 0.93 -1.77 7.83
#